data_e1fa607a822ae88cf11349d8a405198a
#
_entry.id   e1fa607a822ae88cf11349d8a405198a
#
_cell.length_a   1.000
_cell.length_b   1.000
_cell.length_c   1.000
_cell.angle_alpha   90.00
_cell.angle_beta   90.00
_cell.angle_gamma   90.00
#
_symmetry.space_group_name_H-M   'P 1'
#
loop_
_entity.id
_entity.type
_entity.pdbx_description
1 polymer ?
#
loop_
_entity_poly.entity_id
_entity_poly.type
_entity_poly.pdbx_seq_one_letter_code
_entity_poly.pdbx_strand_id
1 'polypeptide(L)'
;MSKIRDAIIAGALLGLAHGMVAKAEPNIKGYYTMDSMGCMILQECTEGVVEIKSATDVGKYYNKYGMMEPVRTEFNEMMEALDKIGVKVFIAPEKYFPPGHRGVYHTVSNNFFLNASLVKRYGTLMSVMRHEGWHAAQDCMAGSIKNSMIAIIHNEEDVPKIWRDIAEKTYPKSAVPWEAEATWAGKTEGMTMKALKSCAAGTMWTDYEITPLTRKWLEEEGYIK
;
A
#
# COMPACT_ATOMS: atom_id res chain seq x y z
N MET A 1 -24.06 -19.28 9.94
CA MET A 1 -22.84 -19.76 9.27
C MET A 1 -22.04 -18.53 8.90
N SER A 2 -21.03 -18.23 9.71
CA SER A 2 -20.18 -17.03 9.52
C SER A 2 -19.19 -17.33 8.40
N LYS A 3 -19.31 -16.65 7.24
CA LYS A 3 -18.27 -16.62 6.24
C LYS A 3 -17.17 -15.69 6.76
N ILE A 4 -16.08 -16.27 7.24
CA ILE A 4 -14.84 -15.53 7.48
C ILE A 4 -14.38 -15.05 6.12
N ARG A 5 -14.47 -13.75 5.88
CA ARG A 5 -13.94 -13.12 4.65
C ARG A 5 -12.48 -12.82 4.88
N ASP A 6 -11.63 -13.45 4.10
CA ASP A 6 -10.20 -13.25 4.12
C ASP A 6 -9.88 -11.82 3.68
N ALA A 7 -9.42 -11.00 4.61
CA ALA A 7 -8.91 -9.67 4.31
C ALA A 7 -7.61 -9.82 3.53
N ILE A 8 -7.59 -9.35 2.29
CA ILE A 8 -6.39 -9.32 1.48
C ILE A 8 -5.53 -8.16 1.96
N ILE A 9 -4.39 -8.46 2.52
CA ILE A 9 -3.37 -7.46 2.84
C ILE A 9 -2.58 -7.21 1.56
N ALA A 10 -2.77 -6.04 0.97
CA ALA A 10 -2.04 -5.64 -0.21
C ALA A 10 -0.55 -5.49 0.11
N GLY A 11 0.28 -6.21 -0.60
CA GLY A 11 1.73 -6.06 -0.57
C GLY A 11 2.53 -7.01 0.32
N ALA A 12 1.91 -7.86 1.14
CA ALA A 12 2.70 -8.70 2.05
C ALA A 12 2.20 -10.12 2.34
N LEU A 13 1.05 -10.54 1.88
CA LEU A 13 0.42 -11.76 2.42
C LEU A 13 0.05 -12.84 1.40
N LEU A 14 0.73 -12.93 0.28
CA LEU A 14 0.44 -14.00 -0.67
C LEU A 14 1.58 -15.01 -0.82
N GLY A 15 2.16 -15.41 0.32
CA GLY A 15 3.02 -16.58 0.42
C GLY A 15 2.38 -17.77 1.13
N LEU A 16 1.05 -17.80 1.29
CA LEU A 16 0.36 -18.88 2.01
C LEU A 16 -0.40 -19.81 1.08
N ALA A 17 0.34 -20.50 0.21
CA ALA A 17 -0.14 -21.73 -0.39
C ALA A 17 0.67 -22.91 0.18
N HIS A 18 0.01 -23.66 1.05
CA HIS A 18 0.29 -25.04 1.43
C HIS A 18 1.56 -25.37 2.22
N GLY A 19 1.35 -25.69 3.46
CA GLY A 19 2.11 -26.71 4.11
C GLY A 19 3.15 -26.27 5.12
N MET A 20 2.90 -26.61 6.35
CA MET A 20 3.74 -26.52 7.54
C MET A 20 3.92 -25.11 8.09
N VAL A 21 3.13 -24.81 9.09
CA VAL A 21 3.48 -23.77 10.08
C VAL A 21 4.76 -24.27 10.77
N ALA A 22 5.90 -24.02 10.15
CA ALA A 22 7.14 -24.00 10.89
C ALA A 22 6.96 -22.87 11.91
N LYS A 23 6.98 -23.18 13.21
CA LYS A 23 7.13 -22.16 14.25
C LYS A 23 8.35 -21.35 13.85
N ALA A 24 8.12 -20.13 13.33
CA ALA A 24 9.21 -19.22 13.08
C ALA A 24 9.86 -18.93 14.43
N GLU A 25 11.09 -19.34 14.62
CA GLU A 25 11.82 -18.97 15.81
C GLU A 25 11.93 -17.46 15.85
N PRO A 26 11.72 -16.82 17.01
CA PRO A 26 11.85 -15.39 17.15
C PRO A 26 13.25 -14.98 16.69
N ASN A 27 13.32 -14.07 15.75
CA ASN A 27 14.58 -13.70 15.17
C ASN A 27 15.36 -12.81 16.13
N ILE A 28 16.19 -13.43 16.93
CA ILE A 28 17.07 -12.76 17.92
C ILE A 28 18.04 -11.75 17.31
N LYS A 29 18.08 -11.60 15.98
CA LYS A 29 18.88 -10.59 15.27
C LYS A 29 18.04 -9.41 14.76
N GLY A 30 16.79 -9.24 15.19
CA GLY A 30 15.93 -8.14 14.76
C GLY A 30 15.38 -8.27 13.34
N TYR A 31 15.35 -9.49 12.80
CA TYR A 31 14.74 -9.77 11.53
C TYR A 31 13.24 -10.07 11.68
N TYR A 32 12.54 -9.79 10.62
CA TYR A 32 11.14 -9.97 10.44
C TYR A 32 10.66 -11.42 10.69
N THR A 33 9.54 -11.50 11.41
CA THR A 33 8.63 -12.63 11.40
C THR A 33 7.25 -12.12 10.98
N MET A 34 6.37 -12.99 10.45
CA MET A 34 4.97 -12.62 10.18
C MET A 34 4.30 -12.05 11.44
N ASP A 35 4.66 -12.60 12.60
CA ASP A 35 4.20 -12.15 13.89
C ASP A 35 4.60 -10.71 14.19
N SER A 36 5.84 -10.32 13.86
CA SER A 36 6.32 -8.94 14.06
C SER A 36 5.57 -7.94 13.20
N MET A 37 5.29 -8.27 11.94
CA MET A 37 4.51 -7.41 11.06
C MET A 37 3.05 -7.33 11.53
N GLY A 38 2.43 -8.43 11.86
CA GLY A 38 1.07 -8.48 12.43
C GLY A 38 0.96 -7.63 13.70
N CYS A 39 1.93 -7.77 14.62
CA CYS A 39 2.00 -6.99 15.83
C CYS A 39 2.12 -5.47 15.57
N MET A 40 2.92 -5.06 14.57
CA MET A 40 3.03 -3.66 14.15
C MET A 40 1.73 -3.15 13.55
N ILE A 41 1.15 -3.90 12.61
CA ILE A 41 -0.09 -3.52 11.91
C ILE A 41 -1.25 -3.37 12.90
N LEU A 42 -1.35 -4.24 13.88
CA LEU A 42 -2.34 -4.19 14.96
C LEU A 42 -2.00 -3.14 16.02
N GLN A 43 -0.89 -2.42 15.88
CA GLN A 43 -0.40 -1.39 16.81
C GLN A 43 -0.09 -1.94 18.23
N GLU A 44 0.13 -3.23 18.34
CA GLU A 44 0.58 -3.88 19.59
C GLU A 44 2.10 -3.74 19.79
N CYS A 45 2.86 -3.62 18.70
CA CYS A 45 4.30 -3.38 18.68
C CYS A 45 4.58 -2.00 18.05
N THR A 46 4.85 -1.00 18.88
CA THR A 46 5.03 0.40 18.44
C THR A 46 6.43 0.94 18.63
N GLU A 47 7.37 0.14 19.12
CA GLU A 47 8.75 0.59 19.36
C GLU A 47 9.42 1.08 18.07
N GLY A 48 9.75 2.37 18.02
CA GLY A 48 10.36 3.01 16.85
C GLY A 48 9.42 3.24 15.67
N VAL A 49 8.12 2.96 15.82
CA VAL A 49 7.09 3.30 14.83
C VAL A 49 6.69 4.76 15.04
N VAL A 50 6.84 5.58 14.01
CA VAL A 50 6.61 7.03 14.08
C VAL A 50 5.63 7.44 12.98
N GLU A 51 4.51 8.05 13.37
CA GLU A 51 3.60 8.69 12.42
C GLU A 51 4.28 9.91 11.79
N ILE A 52 4.15 10.04 10.47
CA ILE A 52 4.65 11.18 9.70
C ILE A 52 3.48 11.87 9.01
N LYS A 53 3.55 13.21 8.92
CA LYS A 53 2.49 14.05 8.31
C LYS A 53 3.02 14.94 7.19
N SER A 54 4.33 15.02 7.05
CA SER A 54 4.97 15.93 6.09
C SER A 54 6.37 15.49 5.70
N ALA A 55 6.88 16.06 4.62
CA ALA A 55 8.28 15.92 4.21
C ALA A 55 9.26 16.39 5.30
N THR A 56 8.84 17.33 6.15
CA THR A 56 9.66 17.81 7.28
C THR A 56 9.82 16.71 8.33
N ASP A 57 8.81 15.91 8.59
CA ASP A 57 8.89 14.84 9.59
C ASP A 57 9.82 13.72 9.10
N VAL A 58 9.82 13.42 7.79
CA VAL A 58 10.81 12.51 7.19
C VAL A 58 12.23 13.04 7.40
N GLY A 59 12.45 14.33 7.14
CA GLY A 59 13.74 14.96 7.37
C GLY A 59 14.20 14.88 8.84
N LYS A 60 13.28 15.09 9.78
CA LYS A 60 13.54 14.96 11.23
C LYS A 60 13.87 13.50 11.59
N TYR A 61 13.07 12.55 11.11
CA TYR A 61 13.27 11.11 11.38
C TYR A 61 14.70 10.65 11.02
N TYR A 62 15.17 11.04 9.85
CA TYR A 62 16.50 10.66 9.37
C TYR A 62 17.62 11.61 9.82
N ASN A 63 17.30 12.69 10.54
CA ASN A 63 18.21 13.79 10.84
C ASN A 63 18.90 14.35 9.58
N LYS A 64 18.12 14.47 8.49
CA LYS A 64 18.53 14.95 7.16
C LYS A 64 17.57 16.01 6.65
N TYR A 65 17.65 17.21 7.24
CA TYR A 65 16.86 18.35 6.82
C TYR A 65 17.16 18.68 5.36
N GLY A 66 16.12 18.89 4.56
CA GLY A 66 16.28 19.10 3.11
C GLY A 66 16.35 17.82 2.25
N MET A 67 16.40 16.62 2.85
CA MET A 67 16.37 15.36 2.11
C MET A 67 15.20 15.27 1.14
N MET A 68 14.06 15.85 1.47
CA MET A 68 12.83 15.78 0.71
C MET A 68 12.62 16.96 -0.25
N GLU A 69 13.54 17.94 -0.32
CA GLU A 69 13.36 19.15 -1.16
C GLU A 69 13.02 18.84 -2.62
N PRO A 70 13.66 17.86 -3.30
CA PRO A 70 13.37 17.58 -4.72
C PRO A 70 11.93 17.07 -4.94
N VAL A 71 11.27 16.56 -3.92
CA VAL A 71 9.96 15.90 -4.02
C VAL A 71 8.96 16.42 -2.97
N ARG A 72 9.29 17.50 -2.28
CA ARG A 72 8.54 18.06 -1.15
C ARG A 72 7.08 18.31 -1.50
N THR A 73 6.84 18.93 -2.63
CA THR A 73 5.48 19.30 -3.06
C THR A 73 4.63 18.06 -3.27
N GLU A 74 5.09 17.12 -4.11
CA GLU A 74 4.35 15.88 -4.38
C GLU A 74 4.12 15.07 -3.10
N PHE A 75 5.16 14.93 -2.26
CA PHE A 75 5.03 14.21 -1.00
C PHE A 75 3.96 14.81 -0.10
N ASN A 76 4.01 16.13 0.12
CA ASN A 76 3.05 16.79 1.02
C ASN A 76 1.62 16.76 0.48
N GLU A 77 1.44 16.92 -0.84
CA GLU A 77 0.12 16.79 -1.47
C GLU A 77 -0.42 15.34 -1.36
N MET A 78 0.44 14.32 -1.48
CA MET A 78 0.04 12.94 -1.25
C MET A 78 -0.37 12.72 0.20
N MET A 79 0.41 13.25 1.16
CA MET A 79 0.08 13.16 2.59
C MET A 79 -1.27 13.82 2.90
N GLU A 80 -1.54 15.00 2.32
CA GLU A 80 -2.84 15.67 2.45
C GLU A 80 -4.00 14.84 1.86
N ALA A 81 -3.79 14.24 0.69
CA ALA A 81 -4.81 13.41 0.06
C ALA A 81 -5.07 12.12 0.87
N LEU A 82 -4.03 11.49 1.39
CA LEU A 82 -4.12 10.31 2.27
C LEU A 82 -4.85 10.64 3.58
N ASP A 83 -4.51 11.77 4.23
CA ASP A 83 -5.17 12.21 5.46
C ASP A 83 -6.68 12.46 5.25
N LYS A 84 -7.05 13.10 4.12
CA LYS A 84 -8.47 13.35 3.75
C LYS A 84 -9.29 12.08 3.62
N ILE A 85 -8.68 10.97 3.20
CA ILE A 85 -9.35 9.66 3.10
C ILE A 85 -9.18 8.81 4.36
N GLY A 86 -8.51 9.34 5.40
CA GLY A 86 -8.35 8.67 6.69
C GLY A 86 -7.19 7.68 6.77
N VAL A 87 -6.25 7.72 5.83
CA VAL A 87 -5.03 6.90 5.83
C VAL A 87 -3.92 7.58 6.62
N LYS A 88 -3.36 6.88 7.60
CA LYS A 88 -2.20 7.34 8.36
C LYS A 88 -0.92 6.71 7.82
N VAL A 89 0.15 7.48 7.80
CA VAL A 89 1.46 7.04 7.29
C VAL A 89 2.47 6.98 8.42
N PHE A 90 3.18 5.85 8.50
CA PHE A 90 4.18 5.60 9.53
C PHE A 90 5.52 5.24 8.91
N ILE A 91 6.61 5.61 9.57
CA ILE A 91 7.93 5.03 9.35
C ILE A 91 8.19 4.05 10.50
N ALA A 92 8.61 2.84 10.17
CA ALA A 92 8.83 1.78 11.14
C ALA A 92 10.17 1.05 10.93
N PRO A 93 10.79 0.52 12.01
CA PRO A 93 12.03 -0.25 11.92
C PRO A 93 11.89 -1.50 11.03
N GLU A 94 13.00 -1.85 10.37
CA GLU A 94 13.08 -3.02 9.48
C GLU A 94 12.67 -4.34 10.15
N LYS A 95 12.85 -4.45 11.47
CA LYS A 95 12.47 -5.64 12.26
C LYS A 95 11.00 -6.03 12.13
N TYR A 96 10.15 -5.12 11.66
CA TYR A 96 8.72 -5.37 11.46
C TYR A 96 8.35 -5.80 10.04
N PHE A 97 9.30 -5.81 9.11
CA PHE A 97 9.00 -6.10 7.70
C PHE A 97 9.60 -7.42 7.24
N PRO A 98 9.00 -8.11 6.26
CA PRO A 98 9.67 -9.19 5.56
C PRO A 98 10.97 -8.71 4.92
N PRO A 99 11.96 -9.58 4.72
CA PRO A 99 13.17 -9.22 4.01
C PRO A 99 12.85 -8.60 2.63
N GLY A 100 13.39 -7.39 2.40
CA GLY A 100 13.21 -6.66 1.14
C GLY A 100 11.93 -5.85 0.98
N HIS A 101 10.95 -5.98 1.88
CA HIS A 101 9.71 -5.17 1.84
C HIS A 101 10.01 -3.73 2.22
N ARG A 102 9.60 -2.79 1.36
CA ARG A 102 9.87 -1.36 1.51
C ARG A 102 8.71 -0.59 2.13
N GLY A 103 7.51 -1.10 1.98
CA GLY A 103 6.29 -0.54 2.53
C GLY A 103 5.19 -1.60 2.60
N VAL A 104 4.08 -1.23 3.20
CA VAL A 104 2.83 -1.99 3.22
C VAL A 104 1.66 -1.05 3.49
N TYR A 105 0.62 -1.16 2.70
CA TYR A 105 -0.69 -0.59 2.98
C TYR A 105 -1.59 -1.66 3.58
N HIS A 106 -2.20 -1.39 4.72
CA HIS A 106 -3.10 -2.31 5.41
C HIS A 106 -4.54 -1.84 5.33
N THR A 107 -5.33 -2.49 4.49
CA THR A 107 -6.70 -2.12 4.15
C THR A 107 -7.67 -2.09 5.34
N VAL A 108 -7.46 -2.96 6.34
CA VAL A 108 -8.36 -3.03 7.51
C VAL A 108 -8.19 -1.85 8.45
N SER A 109 -6.94 -1.43 8.71
CA SER A 109 -6.63 -0.32 9.61
C SER A 109 -6.45 1.01 8.89
N ASN A 110 -6.42 1.01 7.55
CA ASN A 110 -6.09 2.16 6.72
C ASN A 110 -4.75 2.81 7.11
N ASN A 111 -3.80 1.98 7.48
CA ASN A 111 -2.48 2.41 7.85
C ASN A 111 -1.47 2.03 6.76
N PHE A 112 -0.55 2.94 6.54
CA PHE A 112 0.53 2.79 5.58
C PHE A 112 1.87 2.82 6.32
N PHE A 113 2.68 1.78 6.19
CA PHE A 113 3.95 1.64 6.88
C PHE A 113 5.12 1.65 5.89
N LEU A 114 6.14 2.45 6.18
CA LEU A 114 7.38 2.58 5.42
C LEU A 114 8.54 1.95 6.18
N ASN A 115 9.28 1.05 5.52
CA ASN A 115 10.48 0.45 6.10
C ASN A 115 11.63 1.47 6.15
N ALA A 116 11.96 1.94 7.35
CA ALA A 116 12.97 2.95 7.58
C ALA A 116 14.33 2.65 6.95
N SER A 117 14.74 1.39 6.92
CA SER A 117 16.05 0.98 6.39
C SER A 117 16.12 1.06 4.87
N LEU A 118 15.00 0.87 4.19
CA LEU A 118 14.94 0.74 2.73
C LEU A 118 14.49 2.02 2.01
N VAL A 119 13.90 3.00 2.72
CA VAL A 119 13.40 4.25 2.13
C VAL A 119 14.26 5.48 2.45
N LYS A 120 15.53 5.30 2.74
CA LYS A 120 16.49 6.37 3.12
C LYS A 120 16.79 7.40 2.04
N ARG A 121 16.40 7.12 0.78
CA ARG A 121 16.58 8.02 -0.36
C ARG A 121 15.22 8.52 -0.82
N TYR A 122 15.08 9.81 -1.07
CA TYR A 122 13.80 10.41 -1.48
C TYR A 122 13.19 9.72 -2.72
N GLY A 123 14.00 9.36 -3.72
CA GLY A 123 13.49 8.68 -4.92
C GLY A 123 12.94 7.27 -4.63
N THR A 124 13.57 6.51 -3.71
CA THR A 124 13.04 5.22 -3.27
C THR A 124 11.77 5.42 -2.44
N LEU A 125 11.81 6.37 -1.50
CA LEU A 125 10.67 6.70 -0.66
C LEU A 125 9.46 7.10 -1.52
N MET A 126 9.62 8.00 -2.49
CA MET A 126 8.53 8.41 -3.39
C MET A 126 7.99 7.25 -4.23
N SER A 127 8.87 6.36 -4.73
CA SER A 127 8.42 5.17 -5.45
C SER A 127 7.56 4.26 -4.58
N VAL A 128 7.91 4.10 -3.30
CA VAL A 128 7.11 3.33 -2.34
C VAL A 128 5.82 4.07 -1.97
N MET A 129 5.90 5.37 -1.71
CA MET A 129 4.72 6.20 -1.42
C MET A 129 3.68 6.12 -2.54
N ARG A 130 4.12 6.20 -3.80
CA ARG A 130 3.23 6.08 -4.97
C ARG A 130 2.64 4.67 -5.08
N HIS A 131 3.45 3.63 -4.85
CA HIS A 131 3.01 2.22 -4.91
C HIS A 131 1.95 1.93 -3.84
N GLU A 132 2.26 2.16 -2.58
CA GLU A 132 1.34 1.88 -1.47
C GLU A 132 0.13 2.84 -1.47
N GLY A 133 0.35 4.10 -1.87
CA GLY A 133 -0.75 5.06 -2.08
C GLY A 133 -1.68 4.63 -3.22
N TRP A 134 -1.19 3.88 -4.22
CA TRP A 134 -2.03 3.28 -5.24
C TRP A 134 -2.95 2.22 -4.66
N HIS A 135 -2.48 1.40 -3.72
CA HIS A 135 -3.34 0.45 -3.02
C HIS A 135 -4.45 1.14 -2.21
N ALA A 136 -4.20 2.32 -1.64
CA ALA A 136 -5.27 3.12 -1.03
C ALA A 136 -6.28 3.64 -2.08
N ALA A 137 -5.85 3.96 -3.29
CA ALA A 137 -6.76 4.29 -4.39
C ALA A 137 -7.56 3.07 -4.88
N GLN A 138 -6.94 1.89 -4.93
CA GLN A 138 -7.62 0.62 -5.24
C GLN A 138 -8.66 0.24 -4.16
N ASP A 139 -8.40 0.58 -2.90
CA ASP A 139 -9.36 0.46 -1.80
C ASP A 139 -10.58 1.38 -2.04
N CYS A 140 -10.35 2.63 -2.42
CA CYS A 140 -11.43 3.54 -2.83
C CYS A 140 -12.22 3.02 -4.05
N MET A 141 -11.53 2.45 -5.05
CA MET A 141 -12.19 1.86 -6.22
C MET A 141 -13.10 0.70 -5.83
N ALA A 142 -12.77 -0.03 -4.79
CA ALA A 142 -13.59 -1.09 -4.21
C ALA A 142 -14.84 -0.59 -3.45
N GLY A 143 -15.19 0.68 -3.57
CA GLY A 143 -16.41 1.28 -3.04
C GLY A 143 -16.19 2.17 -1.82
N SER A 144 -15.34 1.79 -0.92
CA SER A 144 -15.02 2.57 0.28
C SER A 144 -13.76 2.04 0.93
N ILE A 145 -12.88 2.93 1.33
CA ILE A 145 -11.70 2.61 2.14
C ILE A 145 -12.02 1.90 3.48
N LYS A 146 -13.29 1.84 3.86
CA LYS A 146 -13.75 1.17 5.08
C LYS A 146 -14.13 -0.30 4.86
N ASN A 147 -14.12 -0.80 3.64
CA ASN A 147 -14.57 -2.17 3.35
C ASN A 147 -13.47 -3.24 3.40
N SER A 148 -12.21 -2.83 3.58
CA SER A 148 -11.04 -3.70 3.67
C SER A 148 -10.76 -4.50 2.39
N MET A 149 -11.22 -4.01 1.25
CA MET A 149 -11.07 -4.63 -0.06
C MET A 149 -10.30 -3.72 -1.00
N ILE A 150 -9.69 -4.30 -2.02
CA ILE A 150 -9.09 -3.54 -3.13
C ILE A 150 -9.63 -4.04 -4.45
N ALA A 151 -9.74 -3.14 -5.43
CA ALA A 151 -10.17 -3.44 -6.78
C ALA A 151 -9.23 -2.80 -7.80
N ILE A 152 -9.10 -3.42 -8.98
CA ILE A 152 -8.27 -2.85 -10.05
C ILE A 152 -8.91 -1.56 -10.58
N ILE A 153 -8.07 -0.61 -10.95
CA ILE A 153 -8.48 0.69 -11.52
C ILE A 153 -8.38 0.67 -13.05
N HIS A 154 -7.37 -0.01 -13.58
CA HIS A 154 -7.14 -0.16 -15.02
C HIS A 154 -7.36 -1.61 -15.46
N ASN A 155 -7.74 -1.82 -16.72
CA ASN A 155 -7.74 -3.17 -17.29
C ASN A 155 -6.30 -3.69 -17.35
N GLU A 156 -6.12 -5.01 -17.22
CA GLU A 156 -4.79 -5.62 -17.22
C GLU A 156 -3.99 -5.31 -18.50
N GLU A 157 -4.67 -5.23 -19.65
CA GLU A 157 -4.06 -4.90 -20.94
C GLU A 157 -3.56 -3.44 -21.02
N ASP A 158 -4.15 -2.52 -20.26
CA ASP A 158 -3.76 -1.11 -20.22
C ASP A 158 -2.48 -0.90 -19.38
N VAL A 159 -2.19 -1.83 -18.47
CA VAL A 159 -0.94 -1.79 -17.70
C VAL A 159 0.22 -2.19 -18.61
N PRO A 160 1.26 -1.34 -18.75
CA PRO A 160 2.39 -1.65 -19.61
C PRO A 160 3.04 -3.00 -19.29
N LYS A 161 3.29 -3.80 -20.33
CA LYS A 161 3.78 -5.18 -20.21
C LYS A 161 4.98 -5.34 -19.26
N ILE A 162 5.89 -4.37 -19.25
CA ILE A 162 7.07 -4.42 -18.37
C ILE A 162 6.68 -4.53 -16.88
N TRP A 163 5.62 -3.84 -16.46
CA TRP A 163 5.18 -3.86 -15.07
C TRP A 163 4.42 -5.14 -14.72
N ARG A 164 3.65 -5.68 -15.68
CA ARG A 164 3.03 -7.01 -15.56
C ARG A 164 4.09 -8.10 -15.42
N ASP A 165 5.10 -8.11 -16.29
CA ASP A 165 6.20 -9.08 -16.26
C ASP A 165 7.01 -9.02 -14.94
N ILE A 166 7.15 -7.82 -14.36
CA ILE A 166 7.81 -7.64 -13.06
C ILE A 166 6.91 -8.19 -11.94
N ALA A 167 5.61 -7.87 -11.97
CA ALA A 167 4.67 -8.36 -10.96
C ALA A 167 4.55 -9.89 -10.99
N GLU A 168 4.46 -10.50 -12.18
CA GLU A 168 4.43 -11.97 -12.35
C GLU A 168 5.65 -12.69 -11.75
N LYS A 169 6.82 -12.05 -11.75
CA LYS A 169 8.05 -12.60 -11.18
C LYS A 169 8.18 -12.37 -9.68
N THR A 170 7.44 -11.42 -9.14
CA THR A 170 7.61 -10.95 -7.76
C THR A 170 6.48 -11.41 -6.85
N TYR A 171 5.27 -11.51 -7.40
CA TYR A 171 4.04 -11.74 -6.63
C TYR A 171 3.32 -13.03 -7.04
N PRO A 172 2.49 -13.61 -6.16
CA PRO A 172 1.58 -14.69 -6.53
C PRO A 172 0.62 -14.26 -7.64
N LYS A 173 0.23 -15.20 -8.50
CA LYS A 173 -0.66 -14.92 -9.65
C LYS A 173 -1.94 -14.17 -9.28
N SER A 174 -2.52 -14.48 -8.12
CA SER A 174 -3.72 -13.81 -7.64
C SER A 174 -3.52 -12.33 -7.31
N ALA A 175 -2.29 -11.89 -7.03
CA ALA A 175 -1.99 -10.51 -6.71
C ALA A 175 -1.52 -9.69 -7.94
N VAL A 176 -1.14 -10.36 -9.02
CA VAL A 176 -0.55 -9.71 -10.21
C VAL A 176 -1.37 -8.53 -10.73
N PRO A 177 -2.71 -8.61 -10.89
CA PRO A 177 -3.48 -7.50 -11.45
C PRO A 177 -3.28 -6.19 -10.69
N TRP A 178 -3.41 -6.21 -9.39
CA TRP A 178 -3.28 -5.00 -8.59
C TRP A 178 -1.83 -4.58 -8.29
N GLU A 179 -0.94 -5.54 -8.15
CA GLU A 179 0.48 -5.25 -7.93
C GLU A 179 1.17 -4.71 -9.20
N ALA A 180 0.72 -5.12 -10.38
CA ALA A 180 1.21 -4.56 -11.65
C ALA A 180 0.84 -3.08 -11.79
N GLU A 181 -0.41 -2.71 -11.48
CA GLU A 181 -0.84 -1.31 -11.43
C GLU A 181 -0.04 -0.51 -10.40
N ALA A 182 0.06 -1.01 -9.17
CA ALA A 182 0.79 -0.33 -8.10
C ALA A 182 2.27 -0.17 -8.44
N THR A 183 2.89 -1.16 -9.11
CA THR A 183 4.27 -1.06 -9.59
C THR A 183 4.41 0.00 -10.68
N TRP A 184 3.45 0.07 -11.61
CA TRP A 184 3.39 1.12 -12.63
C TRP A 184 3.23 2.51 -11.99
N ALA A 185 2.24 2.68 -11.13
CA ALA A 185 1.99 3.92 -10.42
C ALA A 185 3.20 4.36 -9.57
N GLY A 186 3.88 3.43 -8.92
CA GLY A 186 5.11 3.67 -8.15
C GLY A 186 6.25 4.28 -8.97
N LYS A 187 6.21 4.14 -10.30
CA LYS A 187 7.21 4.66 -11.26
C LYS A 187 6.70 5.82 -12.11
N THR A 188 5.41 6.16 -11.99
CA THR A 188 4.78 7.20 -12.79
C THR A 188 4.40 8.37 -11.89
N GLU A 189 5.14 9.48 -12.02
CA GLU A 189 4.87 10.71 -11.25
C GLU A 189 3.45 11.23 -11.54
N GLY A 190 2.75 11.65 -10.48
CA GLY A 190 1.41 12.20 -10.55
C GLY A 190 0.26 11.18 -10.69
N MET A 191 0.55 9.93 -11.10
CA MET A 191 -0.49 8.92 -11.33
C MET A 191 -1.25 8.59 -10.02
N THR A 192 -0.55 8.23 -8.97
CA THR A 192 -1.15 7.97 -7.65
C THR A 192 -1.81 9.21 -7.06
N MET A 193 -1.18 10.37 -7.21
CA MET A 193 -1.74 11.63 -6.73
C MET A 193 -3.12 11.91 -7.33
N LYS A 194 -3.26 11.72 -8.66
CA LYS A 194 -4.55 11.89 -9.35
C LYS A 194 -5.61 10.98 -8.74
N ALA A 195 -5.30 9.70 -8.57
CA ALA A 195 -6.25 8.71 -8.02
C ALA A 195 -6.64 9.04 -6.56
N LEU A 196 -5.67 9.40 -5.72
CA LEU A 196 -5.94 9.81 -4.34
C LEU A 196 -6.80 11.09 -4.26
N LYS A 197 -6.61 12.05 -5.16
CA LYS A 197 -7.46 13.25 -5.24
C LYS A 197 -8.89 12.89 -5.63
N SER A 198 -9.09 11.98 -6.59
CA SER A 198 -10.43 11.48 -6.96
C SER A 198 -11.10 10.73 -5.80
N CYS A 199 -10.32 9.92 -5.08
CA CYS A 199 -10.79 9.25 -3.86
C CYS A 199 -11.24 10.26 -2.81
N ALA A 200 -10.40 11.25 -2.48
CA ALA A 200 -10.70 12.28 -1.49
C ALA A 200 -11.89 13.17 -1.87
N ALA A 201 -12.15 13.33 -3.17
CA ALA A 201 -13.30 14.09 -3.69
C ALA A 201 -14.57 13.23 -3.79
N GLY A 202 -14.50 11.91 -3.62
CA GLY A 202 -15.61 10.99 -3.83
C GLY A 202 -16.01 10.82 -5.29
N THR A 203 -15.10 11.12 -6.22
CA THR A 203 -15.34 11.08 -7.68
C THR A 203 -14.65 9.92 -8.37
N MET A 204 -14.17 8.92 -7.61
CA MET A 204 -13.38 7.80 -8.15
C MET A 204 -14.06 7.12 -9.33
N TRP A 205 -15.36 6.83 -9.25
CA TRP A 205 -16.12 6.17 -10.31
C TRP A 205 -16.58 7.11 -11.45
N THR A 206 -16.32 8.40 -11.33
CA THR A 206 -16.54 9.39 -12.39
C THR A 206 -15.25 9.67 -13.15
N ASP A 207 -14.15 9.75 -12.43
CA ASP A 207 -12.84 10.11 -12.98
C ASP A 207 -12.09 8.92 -13.59
N TYR A 208 -12.48 7.70 -13.19
CA TYR A 208 -11.95 6.43 -13.70
C TYR A 208 -13.08 5.56 -14.22
N GLU A 209 -12.88 4.98 -15.40
CA GLU A 209 -13.78 3.97 -15.94
C GLU A 209 -13.68 2.70 -15.07
N ILE A 210 -14.86 2.23 -14.59
CA ILE A 210 -14.91 1.01 -13.79
C ILE A 210 -14.68 -0.19 -14.70
N THR A 211 -13.60 -0.94 -14.47
CA THR A 211 -13.26 -2.13 -15.22
C THR A 211 -14.37 -3.19 -15.13
N PRO A 212 -14.54 -4.06 -16.13
CA PRO A 212 -15.57 -5.10 -16.08
C PRO A 212 -15.49 -5.99 -14.83
N LEU A 213 -14.27 -6.33 -14.39
CA LEU A 213 -14.05 -7.13 -13.19
C LEU A 213 -14.47 -6.38 -11.93
N THR A 214 -14.06 -5.13 -11.80
CA THR A 214 -14.41 -4.28 -10.66
C THR A 214 -15.92 -4.01 -10.64
N ARG A 215 -16.55 -3.70 -11.79
CA ARG A 215 -17.99 -3.50 -11.90
C ARG A 215 -18.77 -4.71 -11.41
N LYS A 216 -18.43 -5.90 -11.91
CA LYS A 216 -19.07 -7.15 -11.49
C LYS A 216 -19.02 -7.32 -9.98
N TRP A 217 -17.84 -7.07 -9.38
CA TRP A 217 -17.68 -7.17 -7.94
C TRP A 217 -18.51 -6.11 -7.18
N LEU A 218 -18.53 -4.85 -7.65
CA LEU A 218 -19.32 -3.77 -7.04
C LEU A 218 -20.83 -4.04 -7.11
N GLU A 219 -21.32 -4.69 -8.19
CA GLU A 219 -22.71 -5.12 -8.34
C GLU A 219 -23.03 -6.26 -7.36
N GLU A 220 -22.15 -7.26 -7.22
CA GLU A 220 -22.29 -8.38 -6.29
C GLU A 220 -22.32 -7.93 -4.83
N GLU A 221 -21.55 -6.88 -4.46
CA GLU A 221 -21.53 -6.31 -3.12
C GLU A 221 -22.62 -5.22 -2.90
N GLY A 222 -23.36 -4.85 -3.95
CA GLY A 222 -24.50 -3.92 -3.87
C GLY A 222 -24.13 -2.43 -3.82
N TYR A 223 -22.91 -2.05 -4.21
CA TYR A 223 -22.48 -0.66 -4.28
C TYR A 223 -23.05 0.08 -5.49
N ILE A 224 -23.23 -0.63 -6.61
CA ILE A 224 -23.84 -0.13 -7.85
C ILE A 224 -24.92 -1.09 -8.34
N LYS A 225 -25.77 -0.62 -9.31
CA LYS A 225 -26.88 -1.40 -9.91
C LYS A 225 -26.59 -1.68 -11.38
#